data_66589f2ea46e637c5c8785dbf2a7a2f2
#
_entry.id   66589f2ea46e637c5c8785dbf2a7a2f2
#
_cell.length_a   1.000
_cell.length_b   1.000
_cell.length_c   1.000
_cell.angle_alpha   90.00
_cell.angle_beta   90.00
_cell.angle_gamma   90.00
#
_symmetry.space_group_name_H-M   'P 1'
#
loop_
_entity.id
_entity.type
_entity.pdbx_description
1 polymer ?
#
loop_
_entity_poly.entity_id
_entity_poly.type
_entity_poly.pdbx_seq_one_letter_code
_entity_poly.pdbx_strand_id
1 'polypeptide(L)'
;MSQSTVDVQAYLQAYDQIEQEIEGLTEVQLKWKAAPESWSITEVLAHLVDHSIVVSFRVREILAGSEVKLPLFNQDAWVSGQKANESDAQDILIAARALVQYNSLLFNRLTDEEWSKAGINFKGEAVAIAAIVPAFVAHVQVHLAQIRRIKQGELGSLNSSCAI
;
A
#
# COMPACT_ATOMS: atom_id res chain seq x y z
N MET A 1 2.66 -19.22 24.96
CA MET A 1 2.37 -19.06 23.52
C MET A 1 2.49 -17.58 23.23
N SER A 2 3.49 -17.20 22.43
CA SER A 2 3.71 -15.80 22.07
C SER A 2 2.55 -15.34 21.18
N GLN A 3 1.69 -14.47 21.70
CA GLN A 3 0.76 -13.71 20.89
C GLN A 3 1.60 -12.90 19.90
N SER A 4 1.48 -13.21 18.63
CA SER A 4 1.97 -12.33 17.57
C SER A 4 1.04 -11.12 17.57
N THR A 5 1.32 -10.15 18.42
CA THR A 5 0.56 -8.92 18.46
C THR A 5 0.87 -8.12 17.20
N VAL A 6 -0.06 -8.13 16.25
CA VAL A 6 0.01 -7.27 15.07
C VAL A 6 -0.04 -5.82 15.53
N ASP A 7 0.94 -5.03 15.13
CA ASP A 7 1.00 -3.61 15.48
C ASP A 7 0.05 -2.79 14.59
N VAL A 8 -1.21 -2.68 15.04
CA VAL A 8 -2.24 -1.88 14.36
C VAL A 8 -1.91 -0.39 14.39
N GLN A 9 -1.16 0.07 15.39
CA GLN A 9 -0.73 1.46 15.47
C GLN A 9 0.29 1.80 14.38
N ALA A 10 1.27 0.91 14.13
CA ALA A 10 2.20 1.06 13.01
C ALA A 10 1.47 1.09 11.67
N TYR A 11 0.42 0.27 11.50
CA TYR A 11 -0.42 0.31 10.31
C TYR A 11 -1.15 1.65 10.16
N LEU A 12 -1.75 2.16 11.24
CA LEU A 12 -2.47 3.44 11.23
C LEU A 12 -1.56 4.62 10.87
N GLN A 13 -0.29 4.57 11.29
CA GLN A 13 0.71 5.62 11.08
C GLN A 13 1.56 5.40 9.81
N ALA A 14 1.21 4.42 8.98
CA ALA A 14 2.04 4.00 7.85
C ALA A 14 2.40 5.15 6.88
N TYR A 15 1.53 6.13 6.71
CA TYR A 15 1.73 7.26 5.80
C TYR A 15 2.34 8.51 6.43
N ASP A 16 2.56 8.55 7.75
CA ASP A 16 3.04 9.77 8.44
C ASP A 16 4.39 10.25 7.90
N GLN A 17 5.34 9.33 7.68
CA GLN A 17 6.65 9.66 7.14
C GLN A 17 6.58 10.08 5.66
N ILE A 18 5.66 9.54 4.89
CA ILE A 18 5.45 9.94 3.50
C ILE A 18 4.94 11.38 3.43
N GLU A 19 3.96 11.75 4.27
CA GLU A 19 3.49 13.14 4.33
C GLU A 19 4.60 14.11 4.69
N GLN A 20 5.39 13.78 5.72
CA GLN A 20 6.54 14.60 6.10
C GLN A 20 7.56 14.73 4.96
N GLU A 21 7.78 13.65 4.21
CA GLU A 21 8.76 13.62 3.12
C GLU A 21 8.36 14.49 1.94
N ILE A 22 7.07 14.62 1.66
CA ILE A 22 6.56 15.40 0.53
C ILE A 22 6.09 16.81 0.93
N GLU A 23 6.13 17.15 2.22
CA GLU A 23 5.75 18.46 2.71
C GLU A 23 6.57 19.55 2.02
N GLY A 24 5.88 20.60 1.54
CA GLY A 24 6.49 21.74 0.86
C GLY A 24 6.92 21.49 -0.59
N LEU A 25 6.74 20.29 -1.14
CA LEU A 25 6.99 20.06 -2.56
C LEU A 25 5.93 20.73 -3.42
N THR A 26 6.40 21.35 -4.52
CA THR A 26 5.52 21.94 -5.52
C THR A 26 4.84 20.86 -6.37
N GLU A 27 3.73 21.21 -7.02
CA GLU A 27 3.06 20.32 -7.97
C GLU A 27 4.01 19.83 -9.07
N VAL A 28 4.88 20.70 -9.57
CA VAL A 28 5.89 20.33 -10.57
C VAL A 28 6.83 19.25 -10.05
N GLN A 29 7.30 19.37 -8.80
CA GLN A 29 8.16 18.37 -8.16
C GLN A 29 7.42 17.03 -7.91
N LEU A 30 6.16 17.10 -7.47
CA LEU A 30 5.33 15.91 -7.22
C LEU A 30 5.01 15.12 -8.50
N LYS A 31 4.92 15.80 -9.65
CA LYS A 31 4.58 15.20 -10.95
C LYS A 31 5.79 14.94 -11.84
N TRP A 32 6.99 15.32 -11.40
CA TRP A 32 8.21 15.11 -12.17
C TRP A 32 8.53 13.61 -12.35
N LYS A 33 8.93 13.24 -13.56
CA LYS A 33 9.34 11.88 -13.95
C LYS A 33 10.76 11.92 -14.50
N ALA A 34 11.59 10.99 -14.05
CA ALA A 34 12.95 10.82 -14.58
C ALA A 34 12.97 10.33 -16.03
N ALA A 35 11.97 9.53 -16.40
CA ALA A 35 11.73 9.03 -17.75
C ALA A 35 10.22 8.78 -17.93
N PRO A 36 9.70 8.70 -19.18
CA PRO A 36 8.27 8.48 -19.40
C PRO A 36 7.68 7.24 -18.71
N GLU A 37 8.48 6.18 -18.61
CA GLU A 37 8.11 4.91 -17.95
C GLU A 37 8.39 4.88 -16.43
N SER A 38 9.10 5.87 -15.90
CA SER A 38 9.35 5.99 -14.47
C SER A 38 8.15 6.61 -13.76
N TRP A 39 7.92 6.23 -12.51
CA TRP A 39 6.86 6.84 -11.71
C TRP A 39 7.31 8.19 -11.12
N SER A 40 6.38 9.14 -11.08
CA SER A 40 6.46 10.34 -10.27
C SER A 40 6.11 10.04 -8.80
N ILE A 41 6.33 11.00 -7.90
CA ILE A 41 5.87 10.89 -6.51
C ILE A 41 4.35 10.73 -6.47
N THR A 42 3.59 11.49 -7.26
CA THR A 42 2.12 11.38 -7.34
C THR A 42 1.68 9.97 -7.77
N GLU A 43 2.36 9.37 -8.75
CA GLU A 43 2.08 8.01 -9.19
C GLU A 43 2.42 6.95 -8.12
N VAL A 44 3.50 7.15 -7.35
CA VAL A 44 3.82 6.30 -6.19
C VAL A 44 2.73 6.38 -5.12
N LEU A 45 2.24 7.59 -4.82
CA LEU A 45 1.15 7.78 -3.85
C LEU A 45 -0.14 7.08 -4.31
N ALA A 46 -0.49 7.22 -5.59
CA ALA A 46 -1.66 6.54 -6.17
C ALA A 46 -1.52 5.01 -6.09
N HIS A 47 -0.34 4.46 -6.41
CA HIS A 47 -0.05 3.05 -6.24
C HIS A 47 -0.23 2.58 -4.78
N LEU A 48 0.19 3.35 -3.80
CA LEU A 48 0.00 3.01 -2.39
C LEU A 48 -1.47 2.96 -1.99
N VAL A 49 -2.32 3.83 -2.54
CA VAL A 49 -3.78 3.76 -2.35
C VAL A 49 -4.35 2.52 -3.03
N ASP A 50 -3.94 2.23 -4.28
CA ASP A 50 -4.36 1.02 -5.00
C ASP A 50 -4.02 -0.25 -4.21
N HIS A 51 -2.79 -0.31 -3.68
CA HIS A 51 -2.34 -1.42 -2.83
C HIS A 51 -3.19 -1.53 -1.55
N SER A 52 -3.52 -0.40 -0.93
CA SER A 52 -4.40 -0.37 0.25
C SER A 52 -5.81 -0.89 -0.07
N ILE A 53 -6.36 -0.54 -1.24
CA ILE A 53 -7.66 -1.07 -1.72
C ILE A 53 -7.59 -2.59 -1.89
N VAL A 54 -6.54 -3.10 -2.53
CA VAL A 54 -6.35 -4.54 -2.77
C VAL A 54 -6.19 -5.29 -1.44
N VAL A 55 -5.39 -4.77 -0.52
CA VAL A 55 -5.21 -5.36 0.82
C VAL A 55 -6.53 -5.35 1.59
N SER A 56 -7.27 -4.25 1.55
CA SER A 56 -8.58 -4.12 2.18
C SER A 56 -9.58 -5.16 1.65
N PHE A 57 -9.61 -5.40 0.35
CA PHE A 57 -10.40 -6.45 -0.28
C PHE A 57 -9.97 -7.85 0.18
N ARG A 58 -8.67 -8.15 0.14
CA ARG A 58 -8.13 -9.46 0.53
C ARG A 58 -8.46 -9.82 1.97
N VAL A 59 -8.26 -8.91 2.90
CA VAL A 59 -8.60 -9.12 4.32
C VAL A 59 -10.08 -9.46 4.49
N ARG A 60 -10.96 -8.75 3.81
CA ARG A 60 -12.40 -8.99 3.88
C ARG A 60 -12.81 -10.31 3.26
N GLU A 61 -12.22 -10.70 2.13
CA GLU A 61 -12.42 -12.02 1.51
C GLU A 61 -12.02 -13.16 2.47
N ILE A 62 -10.87 -13.02 3.13
CA ILE A 62 -10.41 -14.02 4.12
C ILE A 62 -11.37 -14.10 5.30
N LEU A 63 -11.79 -12.97 5.85
CA LEU A 63 -12.74 -12.93 6.97
C LEU A 63 -14.11 -13.49 6.59
N ALA A 64 -14.54 -13.28 5.35
CA ALA A 64 -15.78 -13.84 4.82
C ALA A 64 -15.72 -15.36 4.56
N GLY A 65 -14.54 -15.98 4.69
CA GLY A 65 -14.36 -17.40 4.43
C GLY A 65 -14.34 -17.76 2.94
N SER A 66 -13.99 -16.79 2.08
CA SER A 66 -13.86 -17.03 0.64
C SER A 66 -12.74 -18.05 0.35
N GLU A 67 -13.04 -19.05 -0.48
CA GLU A 67 -12.07 -20.03 -0.98
C GLU A 67 -11.43 -19.60 -2.31
N VAL A 68 -11.78 -18.41 -2.80
CA VAL A 68 -11.28 -17.89 -4.07
C VAL A 68 -9.80 -17.52 -3.94
N LYS A 69 -9.01 -17.96 -4.92
CA LYS A 69 -7.62 -17.53 -5.04
C LYS A 69 -7.57 -16.02 -5.29
N LEU A 70 -6.87 -15.31 -4.40
CA LEU A 70 -6.76 -13.86 -4.44
C LEU A 70 -5.87 -13.44 -5.63
N PRO A 71 -6.38 -12.60 -6.55
CA PRO A 71 -5.66 -12.27 -7.76
C PRO A 71 -4.45 -11.36 -7.49
N LEU A 72 -3.43 -11.48 -8.35
CA LEU A 72 -2.42 -10.45 -8.51
C LEU A 72 -3.03 -9.26 -9.25
N PHE A 73 -2.72 -8.03 -8.84
CA PHE A 73 -3.05 -6.85 -9.62
C PHE A 73 -1.82 -6.29 -10.35
N ASN A 74 -2.04 -5.79 -11.56
CA ASN A 74 -0.99 -5.17 -12.37
C ASN A 74 -0.86 -3.70 -11.99
N GLN A 75 0.08 -3.39 -11.11
CA GLN A 75 0.28 -2.06 -10.54
C GLN A 75 0.57 -0.99 -11.61
N ASP A 76 1.40 -1.30 -12.61
CA ASP A 76 1.76 -0.34 -13.65
C ASP A 76 0.55 -0.01 -14.55
N ALA A 77 -0.24 -1.03 -14.89
CA ALA A 77 -1.47 -0.85 -15.65
C ALA A 77 -2.52 -0.05 -14.87
N TRP A 78 -2.59 -0.24 -13.54
CA TRP A 78 -3.48 0.56 -12.69
C TRP A 78 -3.05 2.02 -12.66
N VAL A 79 -1.78 2.30 -12.38
CA VAL A 79 -1.24 3.67 -12.31
C VAL A 79 -1.44 4.39 -13.65
N SER A 80 -1.10 3.75 -14.78
CA SER A 80 -1.25 4.37 -16.10
C SER A 80 -2.72 4.47 -16.54
N GLY A 81 -3.52 3.42 -16.31
CA GLY A 81 -4.92 3.37 -16.74
C GLY A 81 -5.81 4.38 -16.06
N GLN A 82 -5.56 4.70 -14.79
CA GLN A 82 -6.25 5.75 -14.06
C GLN A 82 -5.66 7.16 -14.27
N LYS A 83 -4.60 7.30 -15.08
CA LYS A 83 -3.90 8.57 -15.31
C LYS A 83 -3.43 9.22 -14.00
N ALA A 84 -2.81 8.43 -13.14
CA ALA A 84 -2.52 8.82 -11.76
C ALA A 84 -1.72 10.13 -11.64
N ASN A 85 -0.85 10.45 -12.60
CA ASN A 85 -0.07 11.68 -12.59
C ASN A 85 -0.90 12.97 -12.82
N GLU A 86 -2.16 12.85 -13.24
CA GLU A 86 -3.08 13.98 -13.36
C GLU A 86 -3.78 14.31 -12.04
N SER A 87 -3.65 13.44 -11.03
CA SER A 87 -4.27 13.61 -9.71
C SER A 87 -3.57 14.66 -8.86
N ASP A 88 -4.27 15.15 -7.84
CA ASP A 88 -3.70 15.95 -6.76
C ASP A 88 -3.15 15.03 -5.65
N ALA A 89 -1.90 15.29 -5.24
CA ALA A 89 -1.23 14.46 -4.22
C ALA A 89 -1.92 14.54 -2.85
N GLN A 90 -2.51 15.68 -2.50
CA GLN A 90 -3.22 15.84 -1.22
C GLN A 90 -4.52 15.03 -1.20
N ASP A 91 -5.26 15.03 -2.31
CA ASP A 91 -6.47 14.21 -2.44
C ASP A 91 -6.15 12.73 -2.31
N ILE A 92 -5.04 12.27 -2.89
CA ILE A 92 -4.55 10.90 -2.76
C ILE A 92 -4.21 10.58 -1.30
N LEU A 93 -3.52 11.46 -0.59
CA LEU A 93 -3.18 11.27 0.83
C LEU A 93 -4.41 11.22 1.74
N ILE A 94 -5.42 12.03 1.47
CA ILE A 94 -6.71 11.98 2.17
C ILE A 94 -7.35 10.59 2.00
N ALA A 95 -7.37 10.07 0.79
CA ALA A 95 -7.88 8.72 0.52
C ALA A 95 -7.06 7.63 1.23
N ALA A 96 -5.73 7.73 1.19
CA ALA A 96 -4.82 6.81 1.87
C ALA A 96 -5.10 6.76 3.38
N ARG A 97 -5.20 7.92 4.04
CA ARG A 97 -5.50 8.02 5.46
C ARG A 97 -6.88 7.48 5.81
N ALA A 98 -7.89 7.77 4.98
CA ALA A 98 -9.24 7.26 5.20
C ALA A 98 -9.28 5.72 5.15
N LEU A 99 -8.54 5.10 4.23
CA LEU A 99 -8.46 3.64 4.11
C LEU A 99 -7.74 2.99 5.30
N VAL A 100 -6.58 3.51 5.74
CA VAL A 100 -5.90 2.95 6.92
C VAL A 100 -6.71 3.18 8.20
N GLN A 101 -7.37 4.31 8.33
CA GLN A 101 -8.29 4.58 9.44
C GLN A 101 -9.45 3.57 9.46
N TYR A 102 -10.10 3.38 8.34
CA TYR A 102 -11.23 2.45 8.22
C TYR A 102 -10.81 1.00 8.49
N ASN A 103 -9.67 0.57 7.96
CA ASN A 103 -9.15 -0.77 8.18
C ASN A 103 -8.66 -0.97 9.63
N SER A 104 -8.04 0.04 10.24
CA SER A 104 -7.61 -0.07 11.65
C SER A 104 -8.78 -0.28 12.61
N LEU A 105 -9.94 0.32 12.33
CA LEU A 105 -11.18 0.05 13.08
C LEU A 105 -11.61 -1.42 12.97
N LEU A 106 -11.43 -2.04 11.82
CA LEU A 106 -11.64 -3.48 11.64
C LEU A 106 -10.62 -4.29 12.43
N PHE A 107 -9.33 -3.99 12.26
CA PHE A 107 -8.23 -4.75 12.89
C PHE A 107 -8.32 -4.74 14.42
N ASN A 108 -8.74 -3.63 15.02
CA ASN A 108 -8.93 -3.53 16.47
C ASN A 108 -10.10 -4.39 17.01
N ARG A 109 -10.94 -4.94 16.14
CA ARG A 109 -12.05 -5.82 16.53
C ARG A 109 -11.75 -7.31 16.34
N LEU A 110 -10.63 -7.64 15.66
CA LEU A 110 -10.31 -9.03 15.33
C LEU A 110 -9.86 -9.79 16.59
N THR A 111 -10.39 -11.00 16.74
CA THR A 111 -9.92 -11.99 17.71
C THR A 111 -8.64 -12.67 17.24
N ASP A 112 -7.92 -13.35 18.13
CA ASP A 112 -6.71 -14.11 17.78
C ASP A 112 -7.00 -15.20 16.71
N GLU A 113 -8.18 -15.79 16.77
CA GLU A 113 -8.62 -16.76 15.75
C GLU A 113 -8.79 -16.12 14.38
N GLU A 114 -9.41 -14.92 14.33
CA GLU A 114 -9.60 -14.17 13.09
C GLU A 114 -8.28 -13.68 12.51
N TRP A 115 -7.34 -13.24 13.33
CA TRP A 115 -5.99 -12.90 12.89
C TRP A 115 -5.26 -14.09 12.23
N SER A 116 -5.55 -15.32 12.67
CA SER A 116 -4.96 -16.54 12.15
C SER A 116 -5.60 -17.03 10.85
N LYS A 117 -6.78 -16.51 10.47
CA LYS A 117 -7.44 -16.87 9.21
C LYS A 117 -6.55 -16.55 8.03
N ALA A 118 -6.50 -17.47 7.06
CA ALA A 118 -5.66 -17.37 5.86
C ALA A 118 -6.49 -17.48 4.59
N GLY A 119 -6.04 -16.79 3.56
CA GLY A 119 -6.52 -16.95 2.18
C GLY A 119 -5.40 -17.47 1.29
N ILE A 120 -5.75 -17.87 0.08
CA ILE A 120 -4.78 -18.36 -0.90
C ILE A 120 -4.39 -17.23 -1.84
N ASN A 121 -3.09 -16.91 -1.89
CA ASN A 121 -2.58 -15.88 -2.79
C ASN A 121 -2.48 -16.39 -4.25
N PHE A 122 -2.05 -15.53 -5.17
CA PHE A 122 -1.94 -15.85 -6.59
C PHE A 122 -0.92 -16.97 -6.89
N LYS A 123 0.04 -17.21 -5.98
CA LYS A 123 1.01 -18.32 -6.08
C LYS A 123 0.48 -19.64 -5.57
N GLY A 124 -0.71 -19.65 -4.95
CA GLY A 124 -1.27 -20.83 -4.31
C GLY A 124 -0.79 -21.05 -2.87
N GLU A 125 -0.19 -20.04 -2.24
CA GLU A 125 0.29 -20.11 -0.87
C GLU A 125 -0.75 -19.56 0.10
N ALA A 126 -0.85 -20.18 1.28
CA ALA A 126 -1.70 -19.66 2.35
C ALA A 126 -1.06 -18.44 3.03
N VAL A 127 -1.79 -17.35 3.12
CA VAL A 127 -1.33 -16.11 3.76
C VAL A 127 -2.34 -15.69 4.83
N ALA A 128 -1.90 -15.65 6.08
CA ALA A 128 -2.73 -15.23 7.21
C ALA A 128 -2.89 -13.71 7.25
N ILE A 129 -4.02 -13.23 7.78
CA ILE A 129 -4.26 -11.79 7.99
C ILE A 129 -3.14 -11.17 8.84
N ALA A 130 -2.67 -11.87 9.87
CA ALA A 130 -1.58 -11.43 10.73
C ALA A 130 -0.25 -11.19 9.96
N ALA A 131 -0.05 -11.82 8.81
CA ALA A 131 1.11 -11.57 7.95
C ALA A 131 0.89 -10.40 6.96
N ILE A 132 -0.36 -10.16 6.56
CA ILE A 132 -0.71 -9.11 5.59
C ILE A 132 -0.42 -7.72 6.15
N VAL A 133 -0.77 -7.45 7.40
CA VAL A 133 -0.65 -6.11 7.99
C VAL A 133 0.81 -5.65 8.12
N PRO A 134 1.75 -6.42 8.71
CA PRO A 134 3.15 -6.01 8.75
C PRO A 134 3.78 -5.94 7.34
N ALA A 135 3.36 -6.80 6.41
CA ALA A 135 3.81 -6.73 5.01
C ALA A 135 3.36 -5.42 4.34
N PHE A 136 2.15 -4.94 4.63
CA PHE A 136 1.68 -3.64 4.15
C PHE A 136 2.57 -2.49 4.67
N VAL A 137 2.88 -2.47 5.97
CA VAL A 137 3.75 -1.44 6.56
C VAL A 137 5.14 -1.47 5.91
N ALA A 138 5.73 -2.64 5.74
CA ALA A 138 7.01 -2.80 5.06
C ALA A 138 6.98 -2.31 3.61
N HIS A 139 5.89 -2.57 2.88
CA HIS A 139 5.67 -2.10 1.52
C HIS A 139 5.66 -0.57 1.43
N VAL A 140 4.98 0.10 2.37
CA VAL A 140 4.98 1.57 2.43
C VAL A 140 6.40 2.11 2.64
N GLN A 141 7.23 1.47 3.47
CA GLN A 141 8.62 1.86 3.70
C GLN A 141 9.49 1.72 2.43
N VAL A 142 9.26 0.68 1.62
CA VAL A 142 9.94 0.53 0.31
C VAL A 142 9.63 1.72 -0.60
N HIS A 143 8.36 2.13 -0.64
CA HIS A 143 7.94 3.27 -1.46
C HIS A 143 8.35 4.63 -0.88
N LEU A 144 8.47 4.77 0.42
CA LEU A 144 9.09 5.95 1.04
C LEU A 144 10.53 6.13 0.56
N ALA A 145 11.31 5.04 0.51
CA ALA A 145 12.66 5.06 -0.03
C ALA A 145 12.68 5.43 -1.53
N GLN A 146 11.71 4.95 -2.31
CA GLN A 146 11.54 5.33 -3.71
C GLN A 146 11.24 6.83 -3.87
N ILE A 147 10.33 7.39 -3.07
CA ILE A 147 10.01 8.83 -3.07
C ILE A 147 11.28 9.66 -2.79
N ARG A 148 12.08 9.26 -1.81
CA ARG A 148 13.36 9.93 -1.51
C ARG A 148 14.31 9.93 -2.69
N ARG A 149 14.43 8.82 -3.42
CA ARG A 149 15.24 8.75 -4.64
C ARG A 149 14.71 9.66 -5.74
N ILE A 150 13.39 9.71 -5.94
CA ILE A 150 12.77 10.60 -6.93
C ILE A 150 13.06 12.07 -6.58
N LYS A 151 12.92 12.47 -5.32
CA LYS A 151 13.27 13.82 -4.84
C LYS A 151 14.71 14.19 -5.15
N GLN A 152 15.63 13.24 -5.07
CA GLN A 152 17.06 13.44 -5.38
C GLN A 152 17.35 13.43 -6.88
N GLY A 153 16.34 13.26 -7.73
CA GLY A 153 16.51 13.14 -9.18
C GLY A 153 17.07 11.80 -9.64
N GLU A 154 17.08 10.79 -8.77
CA GLU A 154 17.50 9.44 -9.12
C GLU A 154 16.36 8.69 -9.83
N LEU A 155 16.74 7.82 -10.77
CA LEU A 155 15.79 6.90 -11.43
C LEU A 155 15.13 6.01 -10.38
N GLY A 156 13.82 6.16 -10.19
CA GLY A 156 13.06 5.23 -9.39
C GLY A 156 13.23 3.81 -9.93
N SER A 157 13.53 2.86 -9.06
CA SER A 157 13.63 1.45 -9.46
C SER A 157 12.32 0.98 -10.08
N LEU A 158 12.35 0.62 -11.36
CA LEU A 158 11.21 0.09 -12.12
C LEU A 158 10.76 -1.30 -11.62
N ASN A 159 11.52 -1.92 -10.73
CA ASN A 159 11.34 -3.31 -10.34
C ASN A 159 11.16 -3.50 -8.83
N SER A 160 10.22 -2.82 -8.21
CA SER A 160 9.69 -3.36 -6.96
C SER A 160 8.53 -4.29 -7.30
N SER A 161 8.83 -5.56 -7.52
CA SER A 161 7.80 -6.59 -7.59
C SER A 161 7.10 -6.65 -6.23
N CYS A 162 5.96 -5.99 -6.14
CA CYS A 162 5.06 -6.10 -5.00
C CYS A 162 4.36 -7.46 -5.06
N ALA A 163 5.12 -8.52 -4.78
CA ALA A 163 4.58 -9.84 -4.58
C ALA A 163 4.15 -9.95 -3.11
N ILE A 164 2.90 -9.60 -2.81
CA ILE A 164 2.18 -10.02 -1.61
C ILE A 164 1.06 -10.95 -2.04
#